data_f81fa9bde4948d18ace4482a921647dd
#
_entry.id   f81fa9bde4948d18ace4482a921647dd
#
_cell.length_a   1.000
_cell.length_b   1.000
_cell.length_c   1.000
_cell.angle_alpha   90.00
_cell.angle_beta   90.00
_cell.angle_gamma   90.00
#
_symmetry.space_group_name_H-M   'P 1'
#
loop_
_entity.id
_entity.type
_entity.pdbx_description
1 polymer ?
#
loop_
_entity_poly.entity_id
_entity_poly.type
_entity_poly.pdbx_seq_one_letter_code
_entity_poly.pdbx_strand_id
1 'polypeptide(L)'
;MTNRRGCGHRDRRVVPPGSARTLQRGLSLVELMFTILIVAVLATLAVPSFRDASLGSRLAATANSLHGSIQVARSEAIKANATVTLCASSDGLTCAAAGDWDQGWIVLDSTGAVLPSEPAQRNSFKVIENGGQLSLTFQPIGIGATAANFTVCREDPVGNQEREVTVTATGSAYVATKEDGVCPPA
;
A
#
# COMPACT_ATOMS: atom_id res chain seq x y z
N MET A 1 25.16 -29.70 87.69
CA MET A 1 26.44 -29.63 86.94
C MET A 1 26.12 -29.30 85.49
N THR A 2 26.21 -28.04 85.16
CA THR A 2 25.71 -27.47 83.88
C THR A 2 26.93 -26.98 83.10
N ASN A 3 27.13 -27.58 81.92
CA ASN A 3 28.22 -27.15 81.01
C ASN A 3 27.56 -26.48 79.80
N ARG A 4 27.63 -25.13 79.76
CA ARG A 4 27.24 -24.28 78.61
C ARG A 4 28.45 -24.13 77.71
N ARG A 5 28.39 -24.75 76.49
CA ARG A 5 29.36 -24.45 75.40
C ARG A 5 28.79 -23.31 74.58
N GLY A 6 29.53 -22.18 74.57
CA GLY A 6 29.23 -21.02 73.74
C GLY A 6 29.51 -21.29 72.27
N CYS A 7 28.51 -21.04 71.42
CA CYS A 7 28.63 -21.02 69.96
C CYS A 7 29.22 -19.67 69.53
N GLY A 8 30.46 -19.69 69.04
CA GLY A 8 31.07 -18.50 68.46
C GLY A 8 30.43 -18.11 67.13
N HIS A 9 29.81 -16.96 67.10
CA HIS A 9 29.23 -16.36 65.87
C HIS A 9 30.39 -15.73 65.08
N ARG A 10 30.77 -16.40 63.98
CA ARG A 10 31.72 -15.78 63.01
C ARG A 10 30.95 -14.78 62.14
N ASP A 11 31.20 -13.52 62.40
CA ASP A 11 30.77 -12.42 61.58
C ASP A 11 31.48 -12.50 60.20
N ARG A 12 30.77 -13.01 59.19
CA ARG A 12 31.21 -12.92 57.81
C ARG A 12 30.90 -11.51 57.28
N ARG A 13 31.91 -10.70 57.24
CA ARG A 13 31.83 -9.42 56.50
C ARG A 13 31.58 -9.71 55.04
N VAL A 14 30.33 -9.45 54.61
CA VAL A 14 29.96 -9.45 53.19
C VAL A 14 30.58 -8.21 52.56
N VAL A 15 31.61 -8.42 51.77
CA VAL A 15 32.20 -7.37 50.93
C VAL A 15 31.23 -7.10 49.81
N PRO A 16 30.65 -5.91 49.64
CA PRO A 16 29.80 -5.60 48.52
C PRO A 16 30.60 -5.71 47.23
N PRO A 17 30.01 -6.28 46.15
CA PRO A 17 30.67 -6.33 44.84
C PRO A 17 30.96 -4.92 44.39
N GLY A 18 32.22 -4.62 44.12
CA GLY A 18 32.65 -3.32 43.62
C GLY A 18 31.88 -2.98 42.36
N SER A 19 31.12 -1.88 42.38
CA SER A 19 30.45 -1.33 41.20
C SER A 19 31.54 -1.01 40.17
N ALA A 20 31.61 -1.82 39.12
CA ALA A 20 32.41 -1.52 37.95
C ALA A 20 31.89 -0.21 37.35
N ARG A 21 32.59 0.90 37.59
CA ARG A 21 32.33 2.16 36.88
C ARG A 21 32.63 1.93 35.42
N THR A 22 31.58 1.72 34.63
CA THR A 22 31.68 1.81 33.18
C THR A 22 32.14 3.22 32.84
N LEU A 23 33.36 3.34 32.34
CA LEU A 23 33.88 4.59 31.80
C LEU A 23 32.97 4.99 30.61
N GLN A 24 32.04 5.91 30.85
CA GLN A 24 31.30 6.56 29.79
C GLN A 24 32.31 7.40 28.98
N ARG A 25 32.71 6.88 27.84
CA ARG A 25 33.48 7.61 26.83
C ARG A 25 32.55 8.64 26.20
N GLY A 26 32.73 9.90 26.46
CA GLY A 26 32.08 10.97 25.73
C GLY A 26 32.55 10.99 24.28
N LEU A 27 31.68 11.28 23.35
CA LEU A 27 32.00 11.49 21.94
C LEU A 27 32.79 12.80 21.79
N SER A 28 33.87 12.78 21.01
CA SER A 28 34.61 13.98 20.65
C SER A 28 33.77 14.86 19.71
N LEU A 29 33.85 16.17 19.83
CA LEU A 29 33.18 17.12 18.92
C LEU A 29 33.58 16.86 17.46
N VAL A 30 34.85 16.50 17.21
CA VAL A 30 35.36 16.15 15.88
C VAL A 30 34.70 14.87 15.34
N GLU A 31 34.53 13.85 16.19
CA GLU A 31 33.88 12.60 15.81
C GLU A 31 32.40 12.81 15.44
N LEU A 32 31.70 13.69 16.19
CA LEU A 32 30.34 14.10 15.85
C LEU A 32 30.29 14.81 14.51
N MET A 33 31.23 15.72 14.19
CA MET A 33 31.25 16.39 12.90
C MET A 33 31.49 15.41 11.73
N PHE A 34 32.41 14.46 11.88
CA PHE A 34 32.63 13.43 10.86
C PHE A 34 31.42 12.51 10.68
N THR A 35 30.77 12.11 11.76
CA THR A 35 29.58 11.25 11.67
C THR A 35 28.43 11.96 10.95
N ILE A 36 28.17 13.24 11.26
CA ILE A 36 27.13 14.01 10.55
C ILE A 36 27.46 14.16 9.06
N LEU A 37 28.74 14.42 8.72
CA LEU A 37 29.18 14.54 7.33
C LEU A 37 28.93 13.25 6.56
N ILE A 38 29.31 12.10 7.11
CA ILE A 38 29.07 10.79 6.49
C ILE A 38 27.56 10.52 6.33
N VAL A 39 26.77 10.77 7.37
CA VAL A 39 25.32 10.60 7.32
C VAL A 39 24.68 11.50 6.26
N ALA A 40 25.13 12.77 6.15
CA ALA A 40 24.64 13.69 5.13
C ALA A 40 24.91 13.16 3.71
N VAL A 41 26.10 12.66 3.44
CA VAL A 41 26.46 12.06 2.12
C VAL A 41 25.61 10.83 1.84
N LEU A 42 25.45 9.93 2.79
CA LEU A 42 24.62 8.74 2.63
C LEU A 42 23.14 9.08 2.41
N ALA A 43 22.63 10.11 3.11
CA ALA A 43 21.24 10.55 2.97
C ALA A 43 20.93 11.06 1.55
N THR A 44 21.87 11.71 0.87
CA THR A 44 21.66 12.19 -0.52
C THR A 44 21.40 11.06 -1.51
N LEU A 45 21.96 9.87 -1.26
CA LEU A 45 21.77 8.70 -2.11
C LEU A 45 20.54 7.87 -1.70
N ALA A 46 20.27 7.78 -0.41
CA ALA A 46 19.20 6.94 0.13
C ALA A 46 17.79 7.54 -0.06
N VAL A 47 17.63 8.86 0.11
CA VAL A 47 16.32 9.53 0.06
C VAL A 47 15.61 9.38 -1.29
N PRO A 48 16.23 9.62 -2.47
CA PRO A 48 15.56 9.46 -3.76
C PRO A 48 15.09 8.03 -4.01
N SER A 49 15.95 7.05 -3.73
CA SER A 49 15.61 5.63 -3.89
C SER A 49 14.40 5.20 -3.04
N PHE A 50 14.32 5.69 -1.80
CA PHE A 50 13.18 5.40 -0.93
C PHE A 50 11.87 6.02 -1.41
N ARG A 51 11.93 7.23 -1.98
CA ARG A 51 10.75 7.89 -2.56
C ARG A 51 10.20 7.10 -3.74
N ASP A 52 11.04 6.67 -4.67
CA ASP A 52 10.61 5.89 -5.83
C ASP A 52 10.03 4.53 -5.43
N ALA A 53 10.64 3.84 -4.49
CA ALA A 53 10.10 2.59 -3.95
C ALA A 53 8.73 2.79 -3.27
N SER A 54 8.55 3.86 -2.49
CA SER A 54 7.28 4.19 -1.85
C SER A 54 6.18 4.52 -2.86
N LEU A 55 6.51 5.24 -3.92
CA LEU A 55 5.57 5.60 -4.98
C LEU A 55 5.18 4.37 -5.81
N GLY A 56 6.12 3.52 -6.16
CA GLY A 56 5.85 2.25 -6.84
C GLY A 56 4.94 1.32 -6.02
N SER A 57 5.15 1.29 -4.70
CA SER A 57 4.28 0.53 -3.80
C SER A 57 2.83 1.04 -3.79
N ARG A 58 2.64 2.35 -3.89
CA ARG A 58 1.29 2.96 -3.97
C ARG A 58 0.61 2.65 -5.30
N LEU A 59 1.33 2.74 -6.43
CA LEU A 59 0.79 2.33 -7.74
C LEU A 59 0.33 0.87 -7.72
N ALA A 60 1.17 -0.01 -7.17
CA ALA A 60 0.81 -1.41 -7.01
C ALA A 60 -0.41 -1.61 -6.10
N ALA A 61 -0.52 -0.85 -5.00
CA ALA A 61 -1.66 -0.92 -4.10
C ALA A 61 -2.96 -0.49 -4.80
N THR A 62 -2.94 0.61 -5.56
CA THR A 62 -4.10 1.09 -6.32
C THR A 62 -4.52 0.07 -7.40
N ALA A 63 -3.57 -0.47 -8.16
CA ALA A 63 -3.86 -1.50 -9.16
C ALA A 63 -4.45 -2.77 -8.54
N ASN A 64 -3.92 -3.20 -7.38
CA ASN A 64 -4.45 -4.35 -6.65
C ASN A 64 -5.83 -4.07 -6.04
N SER A 65 -6.12 -2.84 -5.60
CA SER A 65 -7.45 -2.44 -5.14
C SER A 65 -8.48 -2.52 -6.26
N LEU A 66 -8.15 -2.00 -7.45
CA LEU A 66 -9.02 -2.12 -8.62
C LEU A 66 -9.24 -3.58 -9.01
N HIS A 67 -8.17 -4.37 -9.07
CA HIS A 67 -8.26 -5.82 -9.31
C HIS A 67 -9.16 -6.52 -8.28
N GLY A 68 -9.03 -6.18 -7.00
CA GLY A 68 -9.88 -6.70 -5.93
C GLY A 68 -11.36 -6.37 -6.16
N SER A 69 -11.66 -5.13 -6.53
CA SER A 69 -13.04 -4.69 -6.84
C SER A 69 -13.63 -5.42 -8.04
N ILE A 70 -12.83 -5.71 -9.07
CA ILE A 70 -13.23 -6.53 -10.22
C ILE A 70 -13.59 -7.96 -9.77
N GLN A 71 -12.78 -8.57 -8.92
CA GLN A 71 -13.05 -9.92 -8.39
C GLN A 71 -14.31 -9.95 -7.53
N VAL A 72 -14.54 -8.92 -6.72
CA VAL A 72 -15.77 -8.77 -5.94
C VAL A 72 -16.97 -8.65 -6.87
N ALA A 73 -16.94 -7.74 -7.85
CA ALA A 73 -18.04 -7.56 -8.80
C ALA A 73 -18.41 -8.87 -9.53
N ARG A 74 -17.39 -9.60 -9.99
CA ARG A 74 -17.58 -10.90 -10.63
C ARG A 74 -18.20 -11.93 -9.67
N SER A 75 -17.67 -12.03 -8.45
CA SER A 75 -18.14 -13.01 -7.47
C SER A 75 -19.57 -12.72 -7.03
N GLU A 76 -19.92 -11.47 -6.85
CA GLU A 76 -21.28 -11.06 -6.49
C GLU A 76 -22.27 -11.29 -7.63
N ALA A 77 -21.88 -11.03 -8.90
CA ALA A 77 -22.72 -11.36 -10.05
C ALA A 77 -23.09 -12.84 -10.10
N ILE A 78 -22.11 -13.72 -9.84
CA ILE A 78 -22.33 -15.17 -9.81
C ILE A 78 -23.20 -15.58 -8.62
N LYS A 79 -22.93 -15.06 -7.41
CA LYS A 79 -23.68 -15.40 -6.19
C LYS A 79 -25.12 -14.93 -6.26
N ALA A 80 -25.35 -13.69 -6.68
CA ALA A 80 -26.67 -13.10 -6.77
C ALA A 80 -27.46 -13.61 -8.01
N ASN A 81 -26.80 -14.32 -8.92
CA ASN A 81 -27.34 -14.67 -10.23
C ASN A 81 -27.94 -13.45 -10.96
N ALA A 82 -27.27 -12.32 -10.89
CA ALA A 82 -27.72 -11.04 -11.43
C ALA A 82 -26.52 -10.22 -11.91
N THR A 83 -26.77 -9.26 -12.80
CA THR A 83 -25.71 -8.37 -13.30
C THR A 83 -25.23 -7.42 -12.20
N VAL A 84 -23.91 -7.30 -12.06
CA VAL A 84 -23.23 -6.37 -11.15
C VAL A 84 -22.43 -5.37 -11.98
N THR A 85 -22.41 -4.12 -11.57
CA THR A 85 -21.70 -3.03 -12.26
C THR A 85 -20.57 -2.50 -11.40
N LEU A 86 -19.38 -2.42 -11.96
CA LEU A 86 -18.25 -1.68 -11.41
C LEU A 86 -18.12 -0.38 -12.22
N CYS A 87 -18.13 0.78 -11.58
CA CYS A 87 -18.06 2.06 -12.29
C CYS A 87 -17.24 3.11 -11.54
N ALA A 88 -16.70 4.08 -12.31
CA ALA A 88 -16.11 5.28 -11.74
C ALA A 88 -17.15 6.03 -10.92
N SER A 89 -16.72 6.64 -9.80
CA SER A 89 -17.59 7.37 -8.89
C SER A 89 -16.81 8.43 -8.12
N SER A 90 -17.31 9.65 -8.12
CA SER A 90 -16.72 10.75 -7.37
C SER A 90 -17.35 10.94 -5.98
N ASP A 91 -18.57 10.44 -5.78
CA ASP A 91 -19.35 10.57 -4.55
C ASP A 91 -19.39 9.29 -3.71
N GLY A 92 -18.90 8.16 -4.26
CA GLY A 92 -18.95 6.85 -3.63
C GLY A 92 -20.37 6.24 -3.55
N LEU A 93 -21.36 6.81 -4.23
CA LEU A 93 -22.75 6.40 -4.18
C LEU A 93 -23.36 6.12 -5.55
N THR A 94 -22.96 6.90 -6.57
CA THR A 94 -23.50 6.81 -7.93
C THR A 94 -22.39 6.69 -8.95
N CYS A 95 -22.69 6.06 -10.10
CA CYS A 95 -21.76 6.01 -11.22
C CYS A 95 -21.57 7.42 -11.81
N ALA A 96 -20.33 7.80 -12.06
CA ALA A 96 -19.99 9.05 -12.70
C ALA A 96 -20.43 9.06 -14.17
N ALA A 97 -20.94 10.22 -14.62
CA ALA A 97 -21.29 10.46 -16.02
C ALA A 97 -20.12 10.93 -16.87
N ALA A 98 -19.04 11.38 -16.23
CA ALA A 98 -17.82 11.89 -16.87
C ALA A 98 -16.63 11.82 -15.90
N GLY A 99 -15.42 11.99 -16.43
CA GLY A 99 -14.17 11.94 -15.65
C GLY A 99 -13.47 10.60 -15.78
N ASP A 100 -12.50 10.36 -14.92
CA ASP A 100 -11.67 9.16 -14.93
C ASP A 100 -11.87 8.32 -13.65
N TRP A 101 -11.25 7.16 -13.63
CA TRP A 101 -11.32 6.25 -12.50
C TRP A 101 -10.47 6.70 -11.30
N ASP A 102 -9.62 7.70 -11.46
CA ASP A 102 -8.85 8.31 -10.37
C ASP A 102 -9.71 9.08 -9.37
N GLN A 103 -10.92 9.49 -9.76
CA GLN A 103 -11.93 10.07 -8.86
C GLN A 103 -12.53 9.05 -7.88
N GLY A 104 -12.19 7.75 -8.01
CA GLY A 104 -12.71 6.65 -7.23
C GLY A 104 -13.63 5.74 -8.04
N TRP A 105 -14.03 4.63 -7.44
CA TRP A 105 -14.97 3.69 -8.06
C TRP A 105 -15.80 2.95 -7.02
N ILE A 106 -16.94 2.46 -7.46
CA ILE A 106 -17.89 1.67 -6.67
C ILE A 106 -18.30 0.40 -7.42
N VAL A 107 -18.73 -0.58 -6.65
CA VAL A 107 -19.42 -1.76 -7.16
C VAL A 107 -20.89 -1.65 -6.78
N LEU A 108 -21.78 -1.72 -7.75
CA LEU A 108 -23.24 -1.72 -7.57
C LEU A 108 -23.79 -3.11 -7.84
N ASP A 109 -24.60 -3.60 -6.93
CA ASP A 109 -25.38 -4.82 -7.16
C ASP A 109 -26.57 -4.55 -8.12
N SER A 110 -27.33 -5.59 -8.42
CA SER A 110 -28.51 -5.50 -9.31
C SER A 110 -29.66 -4.66 -8.75
N THR A 111 -29.64 -4.33 -7.46
CA THR A 111 -30.64 -3.47 -6.79
C THR A 111 -30.18 -2.02 -6.73
N GLY A 112 -28.94 -1.73 -7.12
CA GLY A 112 -28.30 -0.43 -7.00
C GLY A 112 -27.67 -0.18 -5.62
N ALA A 113 -27.57 -1.19 -4.77
CA ALA A 113 -26.87 -1.05 -3.50
C ALA A 113 -25.36 -1.04 -3.74
N VAL A 114 -24.67 -0.10 -3.04
CA VAL A 114 -23.21 0.01 -3.10
C VAL A 114 -22.59 -1.11 -2.27
N LEU A 115 -21.75 -1.89 -2.92
CA LEU A 115 -20.86 -2.85 -2.32
C LEU A 115 -19.53 -2.16 -1.95
N PRO A 116 -18.35 -2.79 -2.08
CA PRO A 116 -17.10 -2.09 -1.83
C PRO A 116 -16.94 -0.83 -2.68
N SER A 117 -16.44 0.24 -2.07
CA SER A 117 -16.11 1.50 -2.71
C SER A 117 -14.65 1.86 -2.47
N GLU A 118 -14.02 2.47 -3.44
CA GLU A 118 -12.68 3.02 -3.33
C GLU A 118 -12.75 4.53 -3.50
N PRO A 119 -12.21 5.32 -2.54
CA PRO A 119 -12.24 6.78 -2.64
C PRO A 119 -11.30 7.30 -3.72
N ALA A 120 -11.47 8.57 -4.08
CA ALA A 120 -10.62 9.26 -5.03
C ALA A 120 -9.12 9.09 -4.70
N GLN A 121 -8.34 8.85 -5.73
CA GLN A 121 -6.90 8.75 -5.60
C GLN A 121 -6.30 10.13 -5.29
N ARG A 122 -5.20 10.14 -4.56
CA ARG A 122 -4.53 11.39 -4.21
C ARG A 122 -3.82 11.95 -5.44
N ASN A 123 -3.73 13.28 -5.47
CA ASN A 123 -3.08 14.09 -6.52
C ASN A 123 -1.84 13.40 -7.12
N SER A 124 -1.72 13.49 -8.43
CA SER A 124 -0.68 12.90 -9.28
C SER A 124 -0.75 11.39 -9.56
N PHE A 125 -1.66 10.64 -8.95
CA PHE A 125 -1.97 9.28 -9.35
C PHE A 125 -3.19 9.26 -10.26
N LYS A 126 -3.07 8.57 -11.37
CA LYS A 126 -4.14 8.41 -12.37
C LYS A 126 -4.52 6.95 -12.52
N VAL A 127 -5.79 6.72 -12.71
CA VAL A 127 -6.36 5.42 -13.09
C VAL A 127 -7.21 5.69 -14.32
N ILE A 128 -6.68 5.32 -15.47
CA ILE A 128 -7.26 5.64 -16.77
C ILE A 128 -7.71 4.34 -17.42
N GLU A 129 -8.96 4.27 -17.84
CA GLU A 129 -9.43 3.20 -18.71
C GLU A 129 -9.13 3.60 -20.17
N ASN A 130 -8.34 2.78 -20.87
CA ASN A 130 -7.77 3.12 -22.18
C ASN A 130 -8.80 3.24 -23.31
N GLY A 131 -10.01 2.73 -23.13
CA GLY A 131 -11.13 2.85 -24.06
C GLY A 131 -12.13 3.95 -23.70
N GLY A 132 -11.93 4.67 -22.58
CA GLY A 132 -12.84 5.72 -22.11
C GLY A 132 -14.13 5.20 -21.47
N GLN A 133 -14.16 3.92 -21.07
CA GLN A 133 -15.33 3.34 -20.42
C GLN A 133 -15.38 3.75 -18.94
N LEU A 134 -16.51 4.24 -18.49
CA LEU A 134 -16.75 4.63 -17.09
C LEU A 134 -17.44 3.54 -16.28
N SER A 135 -17.89 2.47 -16.94
CA SER A 135 -18.55 1.35 -16.25
C SER A 135 -18.25 0.01 -16.92
N LEU A 136 -18.09 -1.00 -16.09
CA LEU A 136 -17.93 -2.40 -16.50
C LEU A 136 -19.06 -3.23 -15.91
N THR A 137 -19.65 -4.10 -16.71
CA THR A 137 -20.71 -5.02 -16.26
C THR A 137 -20.19 -6.44 -16.19
N PHE A 138 -20.65 -7.18 -15.18
CA PHE A 138 -20.32 -8.59 -14.96
C PHE A 138 -21.62 -9.42 -14.97
N GLN A 139 -21.66 -10.41 -15.85
CA GLN A 139 -22.84 -11.27 -16.00
C GLN A 139 -22.84 -12.43 -14.98
N PRO A 140 -24.03 -12.93 -14.60
CA PRO A 140 -24.16 -13.97 -13.58
C PRO A 140 -23.53 -15.31 -13.94
N ILE A 141 -23.37 -15.58 -15.23
CA ILE A 141 -22.76 -16.83 -15.72
C ILE A 141 -21.23 -16.86 -15.57
N GLY A 142 -20.63 -15.79 -15.03
CA GLY A 142 -19.18 -15.67 -14.82
C GLY A 142 -18.36 -15.43 -16.10
N ILE A 143 -19.01 -15.33 -17.25
CA ILE A 143 -18.47 -14.91 -18.55
C ILE A 143 -19.35 -13.80 -19.13
N GLY A 144 -18.86 -13.06 -20.13
CA GLY A 144 -19.61 -11.93 -20.69
C GLY A 144 -19.42 -10.65 -19.89
N ALA A 145 -18.25 -10.46 -19.28
CA ALA A 145 -17.87 -9.19 -18.69
C ALA A 145 -17.49 -8.18 -19.78
N THR A 146 -17.63 -6.90 -19.47
CA THR A 146 -17.08 -5.82 -20.28
C THR A 146 -15.55 -5.91 -20.23
N ALA A 147 -14.91 -6.16 -21.38
CA ALA A 147 -13.45 -6.15 -21.46
C ALA A 147 -12.93 -4.72 -21.34
N ALA A 148 -11.87 -4.53 -20.56
CA ALA A 148 -11.28 -3.22 -20.31
C ALA A 148 -9.78 -3.32 -20.02
N ASN A 149 -9.08 -2.23 -20.26
CA ASN A 149 -7.65 -2.14 -19.95
C ASN A 149 -7.37 -0.82 -19.24
N PHE A 150 -6.85 -0.90 -18.03
CA PHE A 150 -6.55 0.24 -17.18
C PHE A 150 -5.05 0.46 -17.09
N THR A 151 -4.64 1.72 -17.19
CA THR A 151 -3.30 2.17 -16.85
C THR A 151 -3.35 2.91 -15.52
N VAL A 152 -2.61 2.39 -14.53
CA VAL A 152 -2.39 3.05 -13.23
C VAL A 152 -1.01 3.67 -13.27
N CYS A 153 -0.94 4.98 -13.32
CA CYS A 153 0.29 5.73 -13.52
C CYS A 153 0.37 6.98 -12.64
N ARG A 154 1.48 7.68 -12.73
CA ARG A 154 1.75 8.92 -12.01
C ARG A 154 2.16 10.00 -12.99
N GLU A 155 1.48 11.15 -12.93
CA GLU A 155 1.79 12.31 -13.78
C GLU A 155 3.03 13.07 -13.31
N ASP A 156 3.18 13.26 -12.00
CA ASP A 156 4.26 14.08 -11.44
C ASP A 156 4.81 13.49 -10.11
N PRO A 157 6.12 13.24 -10.05
CA PRO A 157 7.03 13.10 -11.17
C PRO A 157 6.69 11.84 -11.99
N VAL A 158 6.82 11.92 -13.30
CA VAL A 158 6.68 10.77 -14.20
C VAL A 158 7.68 9.70 -13.79
N GLY A 159 7.24 8.46 -13.75
CA GLY A 159 8.06 7.30 -13.41
C GLY A 159 7.80 6.17 -14.39
N ASN A 160 8.58 5.12 -14.30
CA ASN A 160 8.48 3.91 -15.10
C ASN A 160 7.96 2.72 -14.30
N GLN A 161 7.05 2.99 -13.35
CA GLN A 161 6.53 1.97 -12.43
C GLN A 161 5.01 1.81 -12.58
N GLU A 162 4.49 2.03 -13.79
CA GLU A 162 3.09 1.90 -14.11
C GLU A 162 2.61 0.46 -13.89
N ARG A 163 1.34 0.33 -13.64
CA ARG A 163 0.63 -0.96 -13.58
C ARG A 163 -0.47 -0.98 -14.61
N GLU A 164 -0.58 -2.07 -15.29
CA GLU A 164 -1.69 -2.36 -16.19
C GLU A 164 -2.63 -3.36 -15.54
N VAL A 165 -3.93 -3.05 -15.53
CA VAL A 165 -4.97 -3.97 -15.06
C VAL A 165 -5.84 -4.30 -16.25
N THR A 166 -5.79 -5.53 -16.69
CA THR A 166 -6.57 -6.01 -17.84
C THR A 166 -7.75 -6.85 -17.36
N VAL A 167 -8.93 -6.53 -17.87
CA VAL A 167 -10.17 -7.30 -17.68
C VAL A 167 -10.52 -7.96 -19.01
N THR A 168 -10.62 -9.27 -19.01
CA THR A 168 -11.00 -10.03 -20.20
C THR A 168 -12.52 -10.15 -20.32
N ALA A 169 -13.03 -10.46 -21.51
CA ALA A 169 -14.44 -10.74 -21.74
C ALA A 169 -14.96 -11.95 -20.95
N THR A 170 -14.06 -12.80 -20.43
CA THR A 170 -14.41 -13.90 -19.53
C THR A 170 -14.53 -13.45 -18.06
N GLY A 171 -14.34 -12.15 -17.77
CA GLY A 171 -14.38 -11.60 -16.42
C GLY A 171 -13.14 -11.91 -15.58
N SER A 172 -12.09 -12.50 -16.16
CA SER A 172 -10.81 -12.67 -15.49
C SER A 172 -10.03 -11.35 -15.53
N ALA A 173 -9.36 -11.01 -14.45
CA ALA A 173 -8.50 -9.85 -14.39
C ALA A 173 -7.09 -10.22 -13.95
N TYR A 174 -6.10 -9.50 -14.44
CA TYR A 174 -4.71 -9.64 -14.01
C TYR A 174 -4.03 -8.27 -13.97
N VAL A 175 -2.99 -8.18 -13.15
CA VAL A 175 -2.16 -6.98 -12.99
C VAL A 175 -0.79 -7.27 -13.54
N ALA A 176 -0.31 -6.41 -14.42
CA ALA A 176 1.04 -6.47 -14.98
C ALA A 176 1.83 -5.19 -14.64
N THR A 177 3.15 -5.29 -14.63
CA THR A 177 4.03 -4.13 -14.59
C THR A 177 4.18 -3.59 -16.01
N LYS A 178 4.06 -2.29 -16.16
CA LYS A 178 4.30 -1.56 -17.40
C LYS A 178 5.41 -0.54 -17.14
N GLU A 179 6.45 -0.54 -17.94
CA GLU A 179 7.65 0.25 -17.70
C GLU A 179 7.95 1.21 -18.86
N ASP A 180 6.91 1.68 -19.54
CA ASP A 180 7.07 2.59 -20.68
C ASP A 180 7.17 4.07 -20.27
N GLY A 181 6.96 4.39 -19.00
CA GLY A 181 7.08 5.75 -18.46
C GLY A 181 6.03 6.71 -19.02
N VAL A 182 4.95 6.20 -19.60
CA VAL A 182 3.92 7.00 -20.23
C VAL A 182 2.64 6.93 -19.40
N CYS A 183 2.25 8.08 -18.82
CA CYS A 183 0.91 8.25 -18.28
C CYS A 183 0.04 8.87 -19.40
N PRO A 184 -0.95 8.14 -19.93
CA PRO A 184 -1.80 8.69 -20.98
C PRO A 184 -2.48 9.97 -20.50
N PRO A 185 -2.75 10.96 -21.38
CA PRO A 185 -3.63 12.07 -21.02
C PRO A 185 -5.04 11.55 -20.73
N ALA A 186 -5.67 12.15 -19.73
CA ALA A 186 -7.04 11.89 -19.33
C ALA A 186 -8.05 12.32 -20.40
#